data_822f9ae8bddac87109db4d16db03305c
#
_entry.id   822f9ae8bddac87109db4d16db03305c
#
_cell.length_a   1.000
_cell.length_b   1.000
_cell.length_c   1.000
_cell.angle_alpha   90.00
_cell.angle_beta   90.00
_cell.angle_gamma   90.00
#
_symmetry.space_group_name_H-M   'P 1'
#
loop_
_entity.id
_entity.type
_entity.pdbx_description
1 polymer ?
#
loop_
_entity_poly.entity_id
_entity_poly.type
_entity_poly.pdbx_seq_one_letter_code
_entity_poly.pdbx_strand_id
1 'polypeptide(L)'
;MQFDHLGLVVKSIAKGRKVLSESLGIEKWTEEFRDPVNGVLIQFGADPSGLCYELLEPLDETSPVYPALSTGKAILNHVAYLVDDIAPHAERLRQQGHAPTSEPKPAIAYGGKRIQFFVTPLRFVLELVEAPGHRHAYGKST
;
A
#
# COMPACT_ATOMS: atom_id res chain seq x y z
N MET A 1 13.93 -2.85 9.15
CA MET A 1 12.64 -2.58 8.46
C MET A 1 11.51 -3.09 9.32
N GLN A 2 10.42 -2.35 9.39
CA GLN A 2 9.23 -2.71 10.16
C GLN A 2 8.06 -2.92 9.21
N PHE A 3 7.37 -4.06 9.31
CA PHE A 3 6.17 -4.33 8.52
C PHE A 3 5.10 -3.27 8.79
N ASP A 4 4.48 -2.76 7.72
CA ASP A 4 3.43 -1.77 7.82
C ASP A 4 2.07 -2.31 7.35
N HIS A 5 1.98 -2.78 6.10
CA HIS A 5 0.70 -3.24 5.58
C HIS A 5 0.80 -4.19 4.38
N LEU A 6 -0.34 -4.82 4.08
CA LEU A 6 -0.59 -5.53 2.82
C LEU A 6 -1.50 -4.67 1.96
N GLY A 7 -1.14 -4.49 0.69
CA GLY A 7 -1.92 -3.69 -0.25
C GLY A 7 -2.82 -4.55 -1.13
N LEU A 8 -4.11 -4.20 -1.19
CA LEU A 8 -5.13 -4.86 -2.01
C LEU A 8 -5.73 -3.87 -2.99
N VAL A 9 -5.71 -4.20 -4.28
CA VAL A 9 -6.35 -3.38 -5.31
C VAL A 9 -7.83 -3.73 -5.35
N VAL A 10 -8.70 -2.71 -5.27
CA VAL A 10 -10.15 -2.88 -5.25
C VAL A 10 -10.82 -2.01 -6.31
N LYS A 11 -11.97 -2.44 -6.78
CA LYS A 11 -12.77 -1.68 -7.73
C LYS A 11 -13.38 -0.44 -7.05
N SER A 12 -13.75 -0.56 -5.78
CA SER A 12 -14.19 0.56 -4.96
C SER A 12 -13.81 0.33 -3.50
N ILE A 13 -13.45 1.39 -2.81
CA ILE A 13 -13.13 1.36 -1.37
C ILE A 13 -14.34 0.80 -0.58
N ALA A 14 -15.55 1.27 -0.89
CA ALA A 14 -16.76 0.83 -0.19
C ALA A 14 -16.96 -0.68 -0.28
N LYS A 15 -16.77 -1.26 -1.46
CA LYS A 15 -16.86 -2.71 -1.68
C LYS A 15 -15.77 -3.47 -0.94
N GLY A 16 -14.54 -2.99 -1.00
CA GLY A 16 -13.41 -3.60 -0.30
C GLY A 16 -13.61 -3.61 1.22
N ARG A 17 -14.06 -2.50 1.78
CA ARG A 17 -14.39 -2.40 3.21
C ARG A 17 -15.45 -3.42 3.60
N LYS A 18 -16.53 -3.51 2.83
CA LYS A 18 -17.61 -4.46 3.12
C LYS A 18 -17.09 -5.89 3.17
N VAL A 19 -16.33 -6.32 2.15
CA VAL A 19 -15.77 -7.67 2.09
C VAL A 19 -14.85 -7.93 3.27
N LEU A 20 -13.92 -7.03 3.57
CA LEU A 20 -12.96 -7.22 4.64
C LEU A 20 -13.59 -7.14 6.03
N SER A 21 -14.62 -6.30 6.19
CA SER A 21 -15.36 -6.25 7.47
C SER A 21 -16.10 -7.57 7.72
N GLU A 22 -16.75 -8.11 6.70
CA GLU A 22 -17.50 -9.38 6.82
C GLU A 22 -16.59 -10.60 6.95
N SER A 23 -15.47 -10.64 6.22
CA SER A 23 -14.59 -11.82 6.19
C SER A 23 -13.51 -11.81 7.27
N LEU A 24 -12.95 -10.67 7.61
CA LEU A 24 -11.80 -10.55 8.51
C LEU A 24 -12.10 -9.75 9.78
N GLY A 25 -13.32 -9.25 9.96
CA GLY A 25 -13.70 -8.48 11.13
C GLY A 25 -13.01 -7.12 11.22
N ILE A 26 -12.66 -6.51 10.09
CA ILE A 26 -12.03 -5.20 10.09
C ILE A 26 -13.08 -4.13 10.34
N GLU A 27 -12.98 -3.47 11.49
CA GLU A 27 -13.90 -2.41 11.91
C GLU A 27 -13.20 -1.06 12.09
N LYS A 28 -11.87 -1.08 12.20
CA LYS A 28 -11.06 0.13 12.39
C LYS A 28 -10.49 0.56 11.05
N TRP A 29 -10.93 1.74 10.58
CA TRP A 29 -10.52 2.31 9.30
C TRP A 29 -9.95 3.71 9.51
N THR A 30 -8.95 4.07 8.71
CA THR A 30 -8.45 5.45 8.64
C THR A 30 -9.42 6.30 7.80
N GLU A 31 -9.17 7.60 7.71
CA GLU A 31 -9.77 8.42 6.65
C GLU A 31 -9.30 7.93 5.28
N GLU A 32 -10.02 8.30 4.23
CA GLU A 32 -9.59 8.07 2.85
C GLU A 32 -8.55 9.11 2.44
N PHE A 33 -7.55 8.68 1.65
CA PHE A 33 -6.53 9.57 1.09
C PHE A 33 -6.61 9.53 -0.43
N ARG A 34 -6.78 10.70 -1.05
CA ARG A 34 -6.71 10.82 -2.50
C ARG A 34 -5.27 11.21 -2.88
N ASP A 35 -4.58 10.33 -3.59
CA ASP A 35 -3.18 10.51 -3.96
C ASP A 35 -3.04 10.56 -5.48
N PRO A 36 -3.13 11.75 -6.11
CA PRO A 36 -2.99 11.86 -7.56
C PRO A 36 -1.57 11.61 -8.06
N VAL A 37 -0.54 11.77 -7.20
CA VAL A 37 0.85 11.47 -7.58
C VAL A 37 1.02 9.98 -7.85
N ASN A 38 0.42 9.14 -7.01
CA ASN A 38 0.47 7.69 -7.15
C ASN A 38 -0.76 7.10 -7.86
N GLY A 39 -1.73 7.94 -8.25
CA GLY A 39 -2.88 7.55 -9.06
C GLY A 39 -3.94 6.73 -8.33
N VAL A 40 -4.08 6.89 -7.02
CA VAL A 40 -4.94 6.04 -6.20
C VAL A 40 -5.75 6.82 -5.16
N LEU A 41 -6.91 6.27 -4.83
CA LEU A 41 -7.64 6.55 -3.60
C LEU A 41 -7.34 5.39 -2.65
N ILE A 42 -6.96 5.67 -1.42
CA ILE A 42 -6.55 4.64 -0.47
C ILE A 42 -7.23 4.77 0.88
N GLN A 43 -7.35 3.64 1.57
CA GLN A 43 -7.78 3.60 2.95
C GLN A 43 -7.15 2.41 3.65
N PHE A 44 -6.71 2.61 4.89
CA PHE A 44 -6.13 1.53 5.71
C PHE A 44 -7.15 1.03 6.71
N GLY A 45 -7.11 -0.28 6.95
CA GLY A 45 -7.92 -0.93 7.97
C GLY A 45 -7.11 -1.95 8.75
N ALA A 46 -7.39 -2.08 10.04
CA ALA A 46 -6.72 -3.05 10.89
C ALA A 46 -7.69 -4.16 11.31
N ASP A 47 -7.25 -5.41 11.19
CA ASP A 47 -8.01 -6.54 11.68
C ASP A 47 -7.86 -6.68 13.22
N PRO A 48 -8.65 -7.56 13.87
CA PRO A 48 -8.55 -7.74 15.32
C PRO A 48 -7.17 -8.20 15.82
N SER A 49 -6.35 -8.80 14.97
CA SER A 49 -4.98 -9.19 15.32
C SER A 49 -3.97 -8.05 15.22
N GLY A 50 -4.40 -6.91 14.68
CA GLY A 50 -3.53 -5.75 14.49
C GLY A 50 -2.85 -5.69 13.12
N LEU A 51 -3.15 -6.61 12.20
CA LEU A 51 -2.60 -6.57 10.85
C LEU A 51 -3.30 -5.49 10.04
N CYS A 52 -2.49 -4.62 9.39
CA CYS A 52 -2.97 -3.52 8.58
C CYS A 52 -3.10 -3.94 7.12
N TYR A 53 -4.24 -3.61 6.51
CA TYR A 53 -4.52 -3.75 5.09
C TYR A 53 -4.72 -2.37 4.47
N GLU A 54 -4.15 -2.15 3.29
CA GLU A 54 -4.42 -0.95 2.49
C GLU A 54 -5.32 -1.34 1.32
N LEU A 55 -6.43 -0.64 1.17
CA LEU A 55 -7.27 -0.73 -0.02
C LEU A 55 -6.83 0.34 -1.00
N LEU A 56 -6.56 -0.05 -2.26
CA LEU A 56 -6.17 0.87 -3.33
C LEU A 56 -7.21 0.83 -4.43
N GLU A 57 -7.89 1.95 -4.64
CA GLU A 57 -8.81 2.13 -5.76
C GLU A 57 -8.11 3.00 -6.81
N PRO A 58 -7.93 2.53 -8.06
CA PRO A 58 -7.34 3.38 -9.11
C PRO A 58 -8.19 4.62 -9.34
N LEU A 59 -7.57 5.79 -9.48
CA LEU A 59 -8.30 7.03 -9.79
C LEU A 59 -8.86 7.00 -11.20
N ASP A 60 -8.14 6.36 -12.14
CA ASP A 60 -8.56 6.17 -13.52
C ASP A 60 -7.72 5.06 -14.19
N GLU A 61 -7.91 4.87 -15.49
CA GLU A 61 -7.23 3.83 -16.26
C GLU A 61 -5.71 4.03 -16.38
N THR A 62 -5.21 5.24 -16.09
CA THR A 62 -3.77 5.54 -16.14
C THR A 62 -3.06 5.17 -14.84
N SER A 63 -3.79 4.81 -13.81
CA SER A 63 -3.21 4.41 -12.52
C SER A 63 -2.32 3.18 -12.67
N PRO A 64 -1.15 3.14 -12.01
CA PRO A 64 -0.26 1.98 -12.05
C PRO A 64 -0.90 0.68 -11.54
N VAL A 65 -1.95 0.76 -10.72
CA VAL A 65 -2.65 -0.42 -10.18
C VAL A 65 -3.88 -0.82 -10.99
N TYR A 66 -4.28 -0.01 -11.99
CA TYR A 66 -5.45 -0.34 -12.82
C TYR A 66 -5.33 -1.70 -13.53
N PRO A 67 -4.15 -2.11 -14.06
CA PRO A 67 -4.01 -3.41 -14.69
C PRO A 67 -4.39 -4.60 -13.81
N ALA A 68 -4.25 -4.49 -12.49
CA ALA A 68 -4.66 -5.54 -11.57
C ALA A 68 -6.18 -5.80 -11.65
N LEU A 69 -6.98 -4.74 -11.79
CA LEU A 69 -8.43 -4.87 -11.94
C LEU A 69 -8.82 -5.37 -13.33
N SER A 70 -8.21 -4.84 -14.39
CA SER A 70 -8.55 -5.20 -15.76
C SER A 70 -8.20 -6.64 -16.10
N THR A 71 -7.14 -7.20 -15.50
CA THR A 71 -6.71 -8.57 -15.71
C THR A 71 -7.23 -9.55 -14.66
N GLY A 72 -7.69 -9.04 -13.51
CA GLY A 72 -8.08 -9.86 -12.35
C GLY A 72 -6.89 -10.55 -11.68
N LYS A 73 -5.65 -10.13 -11.99
CA LYS A 73 -4.42 -10.69 -11.45
C LYS A 73 -3.72 -9.67 -10.56
N ALA A 74 -2.95 -10.16 -9.57
CA ALA A 74 -2.20 -9.32 -8.65
C ALA A 74 -3.08 -8.35 -7.85
N ILE A 75 -4.26 -8.80 -7.44
CA ILE A 75 -5.15 -8.06 -6.56
C ILE A 75 -4.49 -7.87 -5.19
N LEU A 76 -3.85 -8.90 -4.62
CA LEU A 76 -2.92 -8.74 -3.51
C LEU A 76 -1.64 -8.15 -4.10
N ASN A 77 -1.52 -6.83 -4.00
CA ASN A 77 -0.58 -6.06 -4.81
C ASN A 77 0.81 -5.97 -4.22
N HIS A 78 0.92 -5.66 -2.92
CA HIS A 78 2.24 -5.43 -2.32
C HIS A 78 2.27 -5.68 -0.82
N VAL A 79 3.51 -5.81 -0.33
CA VAL A 79 3.87 -5.85 1.08
C VAL A 79 4.71 -4.63 1.37
N ALA A 80 4.36 -3.85 2.38
CA ALA A 80 5.03 -2.59 2.70
C ALA A 80 5.78 -2.64 4.03
N TYR A 81 6.96 -2.02 4.02
CA TYR A 81 7.83 -1.89 5.19
C TYR A 81 8.24 -0.44 5.41
N LEU A 82 8.23 -0.02 6.68
CA LEU A 82 8.79 1.27 7.09
C LEU A 82 10.31 1.17 7.20
N VAL A 83 11.00 2.19 6.69
CA VAL A 83 12.45 2.31 6.74
C VAL A 83 12.84 3.73 7.17
N ASP A 84 14.06 3.89 7.70
CA ASP A 84 14.60 5.20 8.04
C ASP A 84 15.00 5.98 6.80
N ASP A 85 15.59 5.30 5.81
CA ASP A 85 16.11 5.88 4.58
C ASP A 85 16.00 4.85 3.47
N ILE A 86 15.35 5.23 2.38
CA ILE A 86 15.16 4.34 1.22
C ILE A 86 16.49 3.99 0.55
N ALA A 87 17.39 4.95 0.40
CA ALA A 87 18.58 4.82 -0.45
C ALA A 87 19.43 3.58 -0.16
N PRO A 88 19.87 3.31 1.09
CA PRO A 88 20.69 2.11 1.34
C PRO A 88 19.94 0.81 1.11
N HIS A 89 18.65 0.78 1.39
CA HIS A 89 17.83 -0.41 1.12
C HIS A 89 17.63 -0.62 -0.37
N ALA A 90 17.40 0.45 -1.13
CA ALA A 90 17.24 0.37 -2.59
C ALA A 90 18.51 -0.18 -3.25
N GLU A 91 19.68 0.28 -2.83
CA GLU A 91 20.95 -0.22 -3.36
C GLU A 91 21.13 -1.70 -3.07
N ARG A 92 20.88 -2.13 -1.84
CA ARG A 92 20.96 -3.54 -1.45
C ARG A 92 19.96 -4.40 -2.25
N LEU A 93 18.74 -3.93 -2.42
CA LEU A 93 17.69 -4.65 -3.16
C LEU A 93 18.06 -4.80 -4.63
N ARG A 94 18.60 -3.75 -5.27
CA ARG A 94 19.07 -3.84 -6.67
C ARG A 94 20.14 -4.89 -6.82
N GLN A 95 21.11 -4.92 -5.91
CA GLN A 95 22.18 -5.92 -5.92
C GLN A 95 21.64 -7.34 -5.76
N GLN A 96 20.50 -7.50 -5.08
CA GLN A 96 19.83 -8.78 -4.87
C GLN A 96 18.82 -9.14 -5.98
N GLY A 97 18.76 -8.37 -7.06
CA GLY A 97 17.91 -8.67 -8.21
C GLY A 97 16.50 -8.08 -8.14
N HIS A 98 16.22 -7.18 -7.19
CA HIS A 98 14.95 -6.46 -7.15
C HIS A 98 14.98 -5.29 -8.13
N ALA A 99 13.88 -5.09 -8.86
CA ALA A 99 13.77 -4.02 -9.85
C ALA A 99 12.86 -2.89 -9.35
N PRO A 100 13.38 -1.65 -9.18
CA PRO A 100 12.52 -0.53 -8.84
C PRO A 100 11.56 -0.22 -9.97
N THR A 101 10.30 0.09 -9.64
CA THR A 101 9.29 0.44 -10.65
C THR A 101 9.34 1.92 -11.02
N SER A 102 9.91 2.75 -10.16
CA SER A 102 10.11 4.19 -10.36
C SER A 102 11.12 4.73 -9.37
N GLU A 103 11.45 6.02 -9.49
CA GLU A 103 12.15 6.75 -8.45
C GLU A 103 11.24 6.91 -7.22
N PRO A 104 11.81 7.18 -6.02
CA PRO A 104 10.99 7.48 -4.85
C PRO A 104 10.03 8.65 -5.10
N LYS A 105 8.79 8.53 -4.63
CA LYS A 105 7.73 9.53 -4.80
C LYS A 105 7.09 9.86 -3.46
N PRO A 106 6.62 11.12 -3.28
CA PRO A 106 5.87 11.46 -2.07
C PRO A 106 4.52 10.71 -2.02
N ALA A 107 4.09 10.37 -0.82
CA ALA A 107 2.80 9.71 -0.58
C ALA A 107 1.99 10.51 0.45
N ILE A 108 0.79 10.92 0.09
CA ILE A 108 -0.04 11.77 0.93
C ILE A 108 -0.43 11.10 2.25
N ALA A 109 -0.65 9.79 2.24
CA ALA A 109 -1.00 9.04 3.44
C ALA A 109 0.11 9.02 4.50
N TYR A 110 1.33 9.35 4.11
CA TYR A 110 2.49 9.43 5.00
C TYR A 110 3.00 10.86 5.15
N GLY A 111 2.10 11.85 5.00
CA GLY A 111 2.45 13.25 5.17
C GLY A 111 3.43 13.78 4.13
N GLY A 112 3.44 13.22 2.94
CA GLY A 112 4.35 13.59 1.85
C GLY A 112 5.72 12.92 1.93
N LYS A 113 5.94 12.02 2.87
CA LYS A 113 7.17 11.23 2.94
C LYS A 113 7.24 10.27 1.76
N ARG A 114 8.46 9.87 1.40
CA ARG A 114 8.67 9.16 0.14
C ARG A 114 8.40 7.67 0.26
N ILE A 115 7.92 7.09 -0.84
CA ILE A 115 7.75 5.65 -1.02
C ILE A 115 8.44 5.22 -2.29
N GLN A 116 8.84 3.95 -2.36
CA GLN A 116 9.36 3.35 -3.58
C GLN A 116 8.95 1.90 -3.66
N PHE A 117 8.51 1.47 -4.85
CA PHE A 117 8.10 0.08 -5.11
C PHE A 117 9.17 -0.68 -5.88
N PHE A 118 9.30 -1.97 -5.58
CA PHE A 118 10.22 -2.90 -6.23
C PHE A 118 9.48 -4.17 -6.61
N VAL A 119 9.76 -4.69 -7.81
CA VAL A 119 9.37 -6.06 -8.15
C VAL A 119 10.46 -6.99 -7.64
N THR A 120 10.11 -7.94 -6.80
CA THR A 120 11.06 -8.89 -6.22
C THR A 120 11.38 -10.03 -7.19
N PRO A 121 12.48 -10.78 -6.97
CA PRO A 121 12.75 -12.00 -7.76
C PRO A 121 11.63 -13.04 -7.69
N LEU A 122 10.79 -13.02 -6.65
CA LEU A 122 9.60 -13.87 -6.52
C LEU A 122 8.37 -13.28 -7.20
N ARG A 123 8.51 -12.09 -7.83
CA ARG A 123 7.48 -11.39 -8.61
C ARG A 123 6.34 -10.79 -7.80
N PHE A 124 6.41 -10.75 -6.48
CA PHE A 124 5.51 -9.87 -5.73
C PHE A 124 6.13 -8.46 -5.62
N VAL A 125 5.31 -7.49 -5.27
CA VAL A 125 5.74 -6.09 -5.14
C VAL A 125 6.06 -5.79 -3.68
N LEU A 126 7.21 -5.17 -3.46
CA LEU A 126 7.67 -4.70 -2.15
C LEU A 126 7.63 -3.17 -2.15
N GLU A 127 7.00 -2.58 -1.15
CA GLU A 127 6.99 -1.14 -0.95
C GLU A 127 7.89 -0.77 0.23
N LEU A 128 8.78 0.20 0.03
CA LEU A 128 9.53 0.85 1.11
C LEU A 128 8.94 2.22 1.38
N VAL A 129 8.64 2.50 2.65
CA VAL A 129 8.06 3.76 3.11
C VAL A 129 9.03 4.44 4.05
N GLU A 130 9.52 5.63 3.67
CA GLU A 130 10.51 6.40 4.44
C GLU A 130 9.82 7.20 5.54
N ALA A 131 9.17 6.47 6.45
CA ALA A 131 8.39 7.02 7.55
C ALA A 131 8.58 6.18 8.81
N PRO A 132 9.80 6.20 9.41
CA PRO A 132 10.08 5.35 10.57
C PRO A 132 9.12 5.65 11.71
N GLY A 133 8.60 4.59 12.33
CA GLY A 133 7.69 4.73 13.46
C GLY A 133 6.29 5.22 13.10
N HIS A 134 5.93 5.30 11.81
CA HIS A 134 4.59 5.74 11.39
C HIS A 134 3.51 4.87 12.02
N ARG A 135 2.43 5.50 12.45
CA ARG A 135 1.23 4.84 12.95
C ARG A 135 0.02 5.37 12.20
N HIS A 136 -0.81 4.45 11.73
CA HIS A 136 -2.05 4.83 11.06
C HIS A 136 -3.07 5.33 12.09
N ALA A 137 -3.75 6.42 11.75
CA ALA A 137 -4.77 7.02 12.62
C ALA A 137 -6.14 6.42 12.27
N TYR A 138 -6.53 5.37 12.98
CA TYR A 138 -7.85 4.76 12.80
C TYR A 138 -8.90 5.59 13.53
N GLY A 139 -10.01 5.84 12.84
CA GLY A 139 -11.18 6.47 13.45
C GLY A 139 -11.85 5.53 14.45
N LYS A 140 -12.85 6.07 15.16
CA LYS A 140 -13.66 5.25 16.06
C LYS A 140 -14.44 4.22 15.26
N SER A 141 -14.51 2.99 15.79
CA SER A 141 -15.41 1.94 15.30
C SER A 141 -16.85 2.47 15.32
N THR A 142 -17.54 2.33 14.23
CA THR A 142 -18.97 2.69 14.13
C THR A 142 -19.84 1.45 14.33
#